data_39edff82690cca26069f6d2b6ce74d1f
#
_entry.id   39edff82690cca26069f6d2b6ce74d1f
#
_cell.length_a   1.000
_cell.length_b   1.000
_cell.length_c   1.000
_cell.angle_alpha   90.00
_cell.angle_beta   90.00
_cell.angle_gamma   90.00
#
_symmetry.space_group_name_H-M   'P 1'
#
loop_
_entity.id
_entity.type
_entity.pdbx_description
1 polymer ?
#
loop_
_entity_poly.entity_id
_entity_poly.type
_entity_poly.pdbx_seq_one_letter_code
_entity_poly.pdbx_strand_id
1 'polypeptide(L)'
;MSIRSLPPAELVAAARAGNRRAIGRLLTLVERGGPTADAITDLTHPHIGGAHVVGITGAPGAGKSTLTGQLTRLLPERGLAPAVLAVDPSSPLSGGAILGDRVRMDGIAGDNVFIRSVATRGHAGGLALSVPGAVRVFDAVGFNPVIIETVGVGQVEVDVVGAADTAVVVVNPGWGDAV
;
A
#
# COMPACT_ATOMS: atom_id res chain seq x y z
N MET A 1 -16.78 1.69 -22.88
CA MET A 1 -16.89 0.54 -21.95
C MET A 1 -16.50 1.01 -20.55
N SER A 2 -17.24 0.63 -19.51
CA SER A 2 -16.91 1.08 -18.14
C SER A 2 -15.73 0.27 -17.61
N ILE A 3 -14.79 0.92 -16.88
CA ILE A 3 -13.66 0.24 -16.19
C ILE A 3 -14.15 -0.91 -15.31
N ARG A 4 -15.39 -0.83 -14.80
CA ARG A 4 -15.95 -1.86 -13.91
C ARG A 4 -16.22 -3.19 -14.59
N SER A 5 -16.45 -3.20 -15.92
CA SER A 5 -16.80 -4.36 -16.72
C SER A 5 -15.66 -4.90 -17.60
N LEU A 6 -14.45 -4.33 -17.48
CA LEU A 6 -13.28 -4.82 -18.21
C LEU A 6 -12.84 -6.19 -17.69
N PRO A 7 -12.49 -7.13 -18.58
CA PRO A 7 -11.84 -8.38 -18.18
C PRO A 7 -10.45 -8.09 -17.57
N PRO A 8 -9.90 -9.01 -16.75
CA PRO A 8 -8.63 -8.81 -16.06
C PRO A 8 -7.47 -8.37 -16.96
N ALA A 9 -7.32 -8.96 -18.14
CA ALA A 9 -6.22 -8.62 -19.06
C ALA A 9 -6.30 -7.17 -19.58
N GLU A 10 -7.49 -6.72 -19.97
CA GLU A 10 -7.71 -5.33 -20.43
C GLU A 10 -7.56 -4.34 -19.27
N LEU A 11 -7.96 -4.76 -18.05
CA LEU A 11 -7.82 -3.95 -16.85
C LEU A 11 -6.35 -3.75 -16.48
N VAL A 12 -5.53 -4.80 -16.56
CA VAL A 12 -4.07 -4.72 -16.35
C VAL A 12 -3.43 -3.85 -17.41
N ALA A 13 -3.78 -4.02 -18.68
CA ALA A 13 -3.26 -3.18 -19.76
C ALA A 13 -3.61 -1.69 -19.57
N ALA A 14 -4.86 -1.38 -19.21
CA ALA A 14 -5.28 -0.02 -18.92
C ALA A 14 -4.54 0.58 -17.71
N ALA A 15 -4.32 -0.21 -16.65
CA ALA A 15 -3.60 0.21 -15.46
C ALA A 15 -2.13 0.53 -15.79
N ARG A 16 -1.46 -0.33 -16.57
CA ARG A 16 -0.08 -0.10 -17.05
C ARG A 16 0.05 1.11 -17.98
N ALA A 17 -1.02 1.47 -18.68
CA ALA A 17 -1.11 2.71 -19.45
C ALA A 17 -1.37 3.96 -18.58
N GLY A 18 -1.32 3.84 -17.23
CA GLY A 18 -1.47 4.95 -16.29
C GLY A 18 -2.92 5.28 -15.91
N ASN A 19 -3.90 4.44 -16.27
CA ASN A 19 -5.28 4.69 -15.89
C ASN A 19 -5.50 4.44 -14.38
N ARG A 20 -5.56 5.50 -13.58
CA ARG A 20 -5.71 5.46 -12.11
C ARG A 20 -6.98 4.73 -11.65
N ARG A 21 -8.08 4.80 -12.42
CA ARG A 21 -9.32 4.07 -12.09
C ARG A 21 -9.14 2.56 -12.28
N ALA A 22 -8.38 2.16 -13.30
CA ALA A 22 -8.04 0.75 -13.54
C ALA A 22 -7.14 0.22 -12.42
N ILE A 23 -6.13 0.98 -11.99
CA ILE A 23 -5.27 0.63 -10.83
C ILE A 23 -6.13 0.43 -9.58
N GLY A 24 -6.98 1.40 -9.22
CA GLY A 24 -7.87 1.28 -8.06
C GLY A 24 -8.82 0.07 -8.15
N ARG A 25 -9.27 -0.29 -9.35
CA ARG A 25 -10.12 -1.49 -9.58
C ARG A 25 -9.33 -2.78 -9.39
N LEU A 26 -8.10 -2.88 -9.92
CA LEU A 26 -7.22 -4.03 -9.70
C LEU A 26 -6.98 -4.26 -8.21
N LEU A 27 -6.59 -3.22 -7.47
CA LEU A 27 -6.39 -3.29 -6.03
C LEU A 27 -7.62 -3.80 -5.28
N THR A 28 -8.82 -3.31 -5.66
CA THR A 28 -10.07 -3.79 -5.06
C THR A 28 -10.35 -5.26 -5.37
N LEU A 29 -10.02 -5.74 -6.57
CA LEU A 29 -10.22 -7.14 -6.95
C LEU A 29 -9.24 -8.06 -6.24
N VAL A 30 -7.98 -7.66 -6.14
CA VAL A 30 -6.95 -8.40 -5.39
C VAL A 30 -7.27 -8.45 -3.90
N GLU A 31 -7.76 -7.36 -3.31
CA GLU A 31 -8.21 -7.31 -1.92
C GLU A 31 -9.38 -8.26 -1.63
N ARG A 32 -10.24 -8.51 -2.61
CA ARG A 32 -11.37 -9.45 -2.49
C ARG A 32 -10.95 -10.92 -2.55
N GLY A 33 -9.81 -11.20 -3.18
CA GLY A 33 -9.35 -12.57 -3.41
C GLY A 33 -10.17 -13.33 -4.45
N GLY A 34 -9.93 -14.65 -4.51
CA GLY A 34 -10.62 -15.58 -5.39
C GLY A 34 -10.10 -15.60 -6.82
N PRO A 35 -10.74 -16.34 -7.74
CA PRO A 35 -10.22 -16.64 -9.09
C PRO A 35 -9.84 -15.40 -9.92
N THR A 36 -10.54 -14.29 -9.70
CA THR A 36 -10.20 -13.03 -10.40
C THR A 36 -8.89 -12.43 -9.89
N ALA A 37 -8.61 -12.52 -8.58
CA ALA A 37 -7.34 -12.08 -8.01
C ALA A 37 -6.20 -12.97 -8.48
N ASP A 38 -6.42 -14.27 -8.59
CA ASP A 38 -5.44 -15.23 -9.11
C ASP A 38 -5.07 -14.90 -10.56
N ALA A 39 -6.08 -14.66 -11.41
CA ALA A 39 -5.87 -14.24 -12.80
C ALA A 39 -5.11 -12.91 -12.92
N ILE A 40 -5.39 -11.94 -12.03
CA ILE A 40 -4.63 -10.68 -11.97
C ILE A 40 -3.18 -10.94 -11.56
N THR A 41 -2.95 -11.83 -10.61
CA THR A 41 -1.62 -12.24 -10.16
C THR A 41 -0.80 -12.81 -11.30
N ASP A 42 -1.36 -13.74 -12.08
CA ASP A 42 -0.70 -14.34 -13.24
C ASP A 42 -0.38 -13.29 -14.31
N LEU A 43 -1.33 -12.40 -14.62
CA LEU A 43 -1.17 -11.35 -15.61
C LEU A 43 -0.15 -10.27 -15.20
N THR A 44 0.02 -10.02 -13.92
CA THR A 44 0.99 -9.03 -13.41
C THR A 44 2.39 -9.62 -13.23
N HIS A 45 2.52 -10.94 -13.06
CA HIS A 45 3.79 -11.62 -12.80
C HIS A 45 4.92 -11.26 -13.78
N PRO A 46 4.71 -11.18 -15.10
CA PRO A 46 5.79 -10.84 -16.04
C PRO A 46 6.30 -9.38 -15.93
N HIS A 47 5.68 -8.57 -15.11
CA HIS A 47 5.90 -7.12 -15.03
C HIS A 47 6.39 -6.62 -13.67
N ILE A 48 6.66 -7.54 -12.73
CA ILE A 48 7.15 -7.22 -11.38
C ILE A 48 8.68 -7.30 -11.29
N GLY A 49 9.23 -6.80 -10.19
CA GLY A 49 10.65 -6.86 -9.85
C GLY A 49 11.40 -5.55 -10.07
N GLY A 50 10.70 -4.46 -10.41
CA GLY A 50 11.28 -3.12 -10.55
C GLY A 50 11.10 -2.22 -9.32
N ALA A 51 10.13 -2.51 -8.47
CA ALA A 51 9.84 -1.68 -7.32
C ALA A 51 10.69 -2.06 -6.10
N HIS A 52 11.23 -1.04 -5.43
CA HIS A 52 11.80 -1.18 -4.09
C HIS A 52 10.70 -1.00 -3.05
N VAL A 53 10.49 -2.00 -2.19
CA VAL A 53 9.45 -2.00 -1.16
C VAL A 53 10.00 -1.48 0.16
N VAL A 54 9.41 -0.40 0.68
CA VAL A 54 9.81 0.23 1.94
C VAL A 54 8.69 0.07 2.97
N GLY A 55 8.97 -0.65 4.05
CA GLY A 55 8.05 -0.78 5.19
C GLY A 55 8.33 0.30 6.22
N ILE A 56 7.33 1.12 6.58
CA ILE A 56 7.44 2.13 7.63
C ILE A 56 6.59 1.68 8.83
N THR A 57 7.26 1.44 9.95
CA THR A 57 6.65 1.00 11.20
C THR A 57 7.10 1.85 12.39
N GLY A 58 6.56 1.60 13.56
CA GLY A 58 6.88 2.31 14.80
C GLY A 58 5.61 2.71 15.56
N ALA A 59 5.77 3.19 16.77
CA ALA A 59 4.67 3.47 17.68
C ALA A 59 3.62 4.47 17.13
N PRO A 60 2.37 4.41 17.64
CA PRO A 60 1.40 5.45 17.39
C PRO A 60 1.95 6.83 17.78
N GLY A 61 1.74 7.83 16.94
CA GLY A 61 2.22 9.19 17.20
C GLY A 61 3.72 9.42 16.93
N ALA A 62 4.51 8.42 16.55
CA ALA A 62 5.94 8.58 16.26
C ALA A 62 6.26 9.42 15.02
N GLY A 63 5.25 9.77 14.21
CA GLY A 63 5.46 10.61 13.02
C GLY A 63 5.56 9.85 11.70
N LYS A 64 5.17 8.57 11.65
CA LYS A 64 5.20 7.73 10.43
C LYS A 64 4.51 8.40 9.24
N SER A 65 3.24 8.81 9.40
CA SER A 65 2.46 9.43 8.33
C SER A 65 3.03 10.79 7.91
N THR A 66 3.68 11.51 8.82
CA THR A 66 4.41 12.74 8.51
C THR A 66 5.62 12.44 7.64
N LEU A 67 6.41 11.42 8.00
CA LEU A 67 7.55 10.96 7.22
C LEU A 67 7.11 10.48 5.84
N THR A 68 6.10 9.61 5.76
CA THR A 68 5.52 9.12 4.51
C THR A 68 5.07 10.29 3.62
N GLY A 69 4.35 11.26 4.18
CA GLY A 69 3.90 12.44 3.45
C GLY A 69 5.06 13.30 2.91
N GLN A 70 6.16 13.44 3.64
CA GLN A 70 7.35 14.14 3.12
C GLN A 70 8.05 13.34 2.02
N LEU A 71 8.17 12.03 2.17
CA LEU A 71 8.75 11.16 1.15
C LEU A 71 7.94 11.22 -0.15
N THR A 72 6.61 11.14 -0.07
CA THR A 72 5.74 11.21 -1.26
C THR A 72 5.82 12.55 -1.98
N ARG A 73 6.21 13.62 -1.29
CA ARG A 73 6.45 14.92 -1.92
C ARG A 73 7.83 15.01 -2.57
N LEU A 74 8.87 14.47 -1.92
CA LEU A 74 10.26 14.60 -2.37
C LEU A 74 10.65 13.60 -3.47
N LEU A 75 10.08 12.40 -3.45
CA LEU A 75 10.44 11.34 -4.40
C LEU A 75 10.11 11.69 -5.86
N PRO A 76 8.95 12.31 -6.18
CA PRO A 76 8.67 12.76 -7.54
C PRO A 76 9.65 13.83 -8.06
N GLU A 77 10.18 14.69 -7.19
CA GLU A 77 11.21 15.68 -7.56
C GLU A 77 12.52 15.00 -8.02
N ARG A 78 12.72 13.73 -7.65
CA ARG A 78 13.85 12.90 -8.07
C ARG A 78 13.53 11.94 -9.21
N GLY A 79 12.39 12.13 -9.88
CA GLY A 79 11.94 11.31 -11.00
C GLY A 79 11.38 9.95 -10.61
N LEU A 80 11.04 9.73 -9.33
CA LEU A 80 10.44 8.51 -8.85
C LEU A 80 8.91 8.63 -8.78
N ALA A 81 8.20 7.52 -8.96
CA ALA A 81 6.75 7.44 -8.88
C ALA A 81 6.34 6.59 -7.66
N PRO A 82 6.20 7.16 -6.45
CA PRO A 82 5.88 6.39 -5.27
C PRO A 82 4.42 5.98 -5.22
N ALA A 83 4.16 4.77 -4.68
CA ALA A 83 2.83 4.37 -4.22
C ALA A 83 2.85 4.14 -2.71
N VAL A 84 1.76 4.47 -2.02
CA VAL A 84 1.61 4.24 -0.58
C VAL A 84 0.47 3.27 -0.34
N LEU A 85 0.76 2.22 0.41
CA LEU A 85 -0.19 1.27 0.95
C LEU A 85 -0.30 1.49 2.46
N ALA A 86 -1.34 2.19 2.89
CA ALA A 86 -1.63 2.40 4.30
C ALA A 86 -2.39 1.19 4.84
N VAL A 87 -1.76 0.44 5.74
CA VAL A 87 -2.35 -0.76 6.36
C VAL A 87 -2.96 -0.36 7.69
N ASP A 88 -4.29 -0.38 7.74
CA ASP A 88 -5.08 0.09 8.87
C ASP A 88 -5.75 -1.09 9.58
N PRO A 89 -5.78 -1.15 10.93
CA PRO A 89 -6.60 -2.14 11.61
C PRO A 89 -8.06 -1.92 11.22
N SER A 90 -8.75 -3.03 10.92
CA SER A 90 -10.17 -2.98 10.55
C SER A 90 -10.98 -2.32 11.65
N SER A 91 -11.81 -1.34 11.31
CA SER A 91 -12.81 -0.83 12.24
C SER A 91 -13.79 -1.96 12.61
N PRO A 92 -13.97 -2.27 13.92
CA PRO A 92 -14.94 -3.28 14.36
C PRO A 92 -16.38 -2.97 13.91
N LEU A 93 -16.68 -1.70 13.62
CA LEU A 93 -18.02 -1.23 13.29
C LEU A 93 -18.31 -1.18 11.79
N SER A 94 -17.31 -0.97 10.95
CA SER A 94 -17.53 -0.79 9.51
C SER A 94 -16.84 -1.85 8.63
N GLY A 95 -15.93 -2.65 9.18
CA GLY A 95 -15.13 -3.63 8.45
C GLY A 95 -14.22 -3.02 7.36
N GLY A 96 -14.10 -1.70 7.33
CA GLY A 96 -13.29 -0.94 6.39
C GLY A 96 -12.19 -0.13 7.07
N ALA A 97 -11.21 0.36 6.30
CA ALA A 97 -10.15 1.24 6.77
C ALA A 97 -10.73 2.56 7.32
N ILE A 98 -10.14 3.08 8.40
CA ILE A 98 -10.58 4.32 9.00
C ILE A 98 -10.21 5.48 8.07
N LEU A 99 -11.21 6.18 7.54
CA LEU A 99 -11.11 7.24 6.52
C LEU A 99 -10.23 8.45 6.91
N GLY A 100 -9.89 8.62 8.20
CA GLY A 100 -9.21 9.81 8.71
C GLY A 100 -7.78 10.02 8.18
N ASP A 101 -7.02 8.96 7.93
CA ASP A 101 -5.64 9.07 7.46
C ASP A 101 -5.54 9.33 5.95
N ARG A 102 -6.51 8.85 5.17
CA ARG A 102 -6.57 9.12 3.73
C ARG A 102 -6.75 10.61 3.42
N VAL A 103 -7.60 11.31 4.18
CA VAL A 103 -7.85 12.75 4.01
C VAL A 103 -6.59 13.57 4.33
N ARG A 104 -5.75 13.11 5.26
CA ARG A 104 -4.50 13.80 5.59
C ARG A 104 -3.43 13.62 4.51
N MET A 105 -3.39 12.47 3.85
CA MET A 105 -2.42 12.18 2.79
C MET A 105 -2.85 12.75 1.43
N ASP A 106 -4.14 12.75 1.10
CA ASP A 106 -4.66 13.32 -0.16
C ASP A 106 -4.34 14.83 -0.31
N GLY A 107 -4.19 15.55 0.80
CA GLY A 107 -3.78 16.97 0.79
C GLY A 107 -2.28 17.20 0.62
N ILE A 108 -1.45 16.16 0.75
CA ILE A 108 0.02 16.25 0.70
C ILE A 108 0.57 15.61 -0.57
N ALA A 109 -0.11 14.62 -1.13
CA ALA A 109 0.31 13.87 -2.29
C ALA A 109 -0.07 14.61 -3.59
N GLY A 110 0.92 15.00 -4.39
CA GLY A 110 0.71 15.50 -5.75
C GLY A 110 0.15 14.41 -6.70
N ASP A 111 -0.23 14.80 -7.93
CA ASP A 111 -0.85 13.90 -8.92
C ASP A 111 -0.03 12.66 -9.29
N ASN A 112 1.28 12.65 -9.00
CA ASN A 112 2.21 11.56 -9.31
C ASN A 112 2.29 10.47 -8.22
N VAL A 113 1.51 10.57 -7.14
CA VAL A 113 1.49 9.60 -6.05
C VAL A 113 0.19 8.81 -6.06
N PHE A 114 0.25 7.52 -5.79
CA PHE A 114 -0.94 6.68 -5.60
C PHE A 114 -1.04 6.25 -4.14
N ILE A 115 -2.17 6.53 -3.49
CA ILE A 115 -2.40 6.14 -2.09
C ILE A 115 -3.58 5.20 -2.00
N ARG A 116 -3.40 4.07 -1.30
CA ARG A 116 -4.45 3.09 -1.03
C ARG A 116 -4.43 2.68 0.44
N SER A 117 -5.57 2.78 1.10
CA SER A 117 -5.77 2.18 2.42
C SER A 117 -6.31 0.76 2.28
N VAL A 118 -5.76 -0.17 3.05
CA VAL A 118 -6.18 -1.57 3.12
C VAL A 118 -6.47 -1.92 4.58
N ALA A 119 -7.63 -2.52 4.82
CA ALA A 119 -8.02 -2.96 6.15
C ALA A 119 -7.52 -4.39 6.43
N THR A 120 -7.01 -4.65 7.63
CA THR A 120 -6.49 -5.97 8.03
C THR A 120 -7.57 -7.03 8.29
N ARG A 121 -8.84 -6.72 8.08
CA ARG A 121 -10.03 -7.62 8.17
C ARG A 121 -9.91 -8.80 9.12
N GLY A 122 -9.62 -8.54 10.41
CA GLY A 122 -9.86 -9.50 11.49
C GLY A 122 -9.18 -10.88 11.42
N HIS A 123 -8.25 -11.10 10.50
CA HIS A 123 -7.46 -12.32 10.49
C HIS A 123 -6.38 -12.19 11.57
N ALA A 124 -6.56 -12.94 12.65
CA ALA A 124 -5.53 -13.21 13.64
C ALA A 124 -4.37 -13.93 12.91
N GLY A 125 -3.37 -13.22 12.49
CA GLY A 125 -2.21 -13.82 11.81
C GLY A 125 -1.62 -13.01 10.69
N GLY A 126 -1.57 -11.67 10.79
CA GLY A 126 -0.63 -10.96 9.97
C GLY A 126 -1.18 -10.03 8.89
N LEU A 127 -0.29 -9.61 8.03
CA LEU A 127 -0.58 -8.80 6.84
C LEU A 127 -1.76 -9.40 6.11
N ALA A 128 -2.80 -8.62 5.89
CA ALA A 128 -3.90 -9.07 5.06
C ALA A 128 -3.31 -9.68 3.78
N LEU A 129 -3.76 -10.86 3.38
CA LEU A 129 -3.32 -11.55 2.15
C LEU A 129 -3.34 -10.63 0.92
N SER A 130 -4.08 -9.52 1.01
CA SER A 130 -4.18 -8.46 0.02
C SER A 130 -2.94 -7.56 -0.11
N VAL A 131 -2.07 -7.47 0.93
CA VAL A 131 -0.90 -6.57 0.88
C VAL A 131 0.12 -7.02 -0.16
N PRO A 132 0.58 -8.30 -0.19
CA PRO A 132 1.48 -8.76 -1.24
C PRO A 132 0.90 -8.61 -2.64
N GLY A 133 -0.39 -8.85 -2.79
CA GLY A 133 -1.10 -8.66 -4.06
C GLY A 133 -1.17 -7.19 -4.49
N ALA A 134 -1.40 -6.27 -3.55
CA ALA A 134 -1.42 -4.84 -3.84
C ALA A 134 -0.02 -4.31 -4.21
N VAL A 135 1.03 -4.74 -3.49
CA VAL A 135 2.43 -4.44 -3.83
C VAL A 135 2.75 -4.90 -5.24
N ARG A 136 2.38 -6.13 -5.60
CA ARG A 136 2.56 -6.67 -6.94
C ARG A 136 1.86 -5.85 -8.01
N VAL A 137 0.63 -5.39 -7.76
CA VAL A 137 -0.08 -4.51 -8.70
C VAL A 137 0.66 -3.19 -8.87
N PHE A 138 1.11 -2.56 -7.79
CA PHE A 138 1.87 -1.31 -7.88
C PHE A 138 3.17 -1.47 -8.65
N ASP A 139 3.94 -2.52 -8.37
CA ASP A 139 5.17 -2.85 -9.10
C ASP A 139 4.90 -3.07 -10.59
N ALA A 140 3.91 -3.91 -10.93
CA ALA A 140 3.57 -4.23 -12.32
C ALA A 140 3.11 -3.02 -13.15
N VAL A 141 2.57 -1.99 -12.51
CA VAL A 141 2.16 -0.74 -13.19
C VAL A 141 3.23 0.35 -13.14
N GLY A 142 4.40 0.07 -12.56
CA GLY A 142 5.59 0.91 -12.63
C GLY A 142 5.75 1.91 -11.47
N PHE A 143 5.08 1.72 -10.34
CA PHE A 143 5.39 2.52 -9.15
C PHE A 143 6.69 2.05 -8.49
N ASN A 144 7.55 3.01 -8.13
CA ASN A 144 8.80 2.79 -7.40
C ASN A 144 9.18 4.08 -6.64
N PRO A 145 9.37 4.02 -5.30
CA PRO A 145 9.18 2.88 -4.41
C PRO A 145 7.70 2.60 -4.09
N VAL A 146 7.42 1.39 -3.58
CA VAL A 146 6.15 1.06 -2.91
C VAL A 146 6.36 1.17 -1.40
N ILE A 147 5.68 2.12 -0.78
CA ILE A 147 5.76 2.37 0.67
C ILE A 147 4.59 1.67 1.35
N ILE A 148 4.87 0.79 2.30
CA ILE A 148 3.87 0.16 3.18
C ILE A 148 3.96 0.85 4.53
N GLU A 149 2.90 1.54 4.94
CA GLU A 149 2.81 2.21 6.24
C GLU A 149 1.84 1.49 7.16
N THR A 150 2.25 1.20 8.40
CA THR A 150 1.39 0.60 9.43
C THR A 150 0.85 1.64 10.40
N VAL A 151 -0.30 1.35 11.00
CA VAL A 151 -0.90 2.24 12.02
C VAL A 151 -0.26 2.09 13.41
N GLY A 152 0.68 1.16 13.58
CA GLY A 152 1.50 1.09 14.79
C GLY A 152 0.89 0.30 15.96
N VAL A 153 0.23 -0.84 15.68
CA VAL A 153 -0.27 -1.74 16.72
C VAL A 153 -0.12 -3.21 16.34
N GLY A 154 0.80 -3.91 16.99
CA GLY A 154 0.83 -5.36 17.07
C GLY A 154 1.51 -6.11 15.91
N GLN A 155 1.03 -7.31 15.61
CA GLN A 155 1.65 -8.29 14.70
C GLN A 155 1.84 -7.77 13.26
N VAL A 156 0.98 -6.84 12.81
CA VAL A 156 1.06 -6.23 11.48
C VAL A 156 2.41 -5.55 11.22
N GLU A 157 3.04 -5.02 12.27
CA GLU A 157 4.36 -4.37 12.17
C GLU A 157 5.47 -5.36 11.81
N VAL A 158 5.45 -6.55 12.39
CA VAL A 158 6.42 -7.62 12.10
C VAL A 158 6.26 -8.11 10.67
N ASP A 159 5.02 -8.26 10.21
CA ASP A 159 4.72 -8.76 8.88
C ASP A 159 5.11 -7.75 7.79
N VAL A 160 4.98 -6.43 8.06
CA VAL A 160 5.45 -5.39 7.14
C VAL A 160 6.95 -5.43 6.96
N VAL A 161 7.71 -5.66 8.04
CA VAL A 161 9.16 -5.82 7.98
C VAL A 161 9.53 -7.03 7.10
N GLY A 162 8.78 -8.14 7.23
CA GLY A 162 9.01 -9.35 6.43
C GLY A 162 8.63 -9.23 4.94
N ALA A 163 7.81 -8.25 4.58
CA ALA A 163 7.34 -8.02 3.21
C ALA A 163 8.10 -6.89 2.48
N ALA A 164 9.03 -6.22 3.16
CA ALA A 164 9.75 -5.06 2.64
C ALA A 164 11.22 -5.37 2.37
N ASP A 165 11.78 -4.73 1.33
CA ASP A 165 13.21 -4.76 1.05
C ASP A 165 13.99 -3.89 2.05
N THR A 166 13.35 -2.80 2.53
CA THR A 166 13.89 -1.92 3.55
C THR A 166 12.82 -1.65 4.61
N ALA A 167 13.18 -1.88 5.89
CA ALA A 167 12.34 -1.55 7.04
C ALA A 167 12.83 -0.27 7.72
N VAL A 168 11.93 0.70 7.89
CA VAL A 168 12.16 1.95 8.60
C VAL A 168 11.34 1.94 9.89
N VAL A 169 12.02 1.91 11.03
CA VAL A 169 11.37 1.98 12.35
C VAL A 169 11.45 3.41 12.86
N VAL A 170 10.31 4.07 12.97
CA VAL A 170 10.20 5.45 13.49
C VAL A 170 10.03 5.39 15.00
N VAL A 171 10.98 5.98 15.72
CA VAL A 171 11.01 6.00 17.18
C VAL A 171 10.96 7.43 17.71
N ASN A 172 10.31 7.61 18.85
CA ASN A 172 10.31 8.90 19.56
C ASN A 172 11.57 9.02 20.43
N PRO A 173 12.14 10.24 20.58
CA PRO A 173 13.18 10.47 21.58
C PRO A 173 12.71 10.09 22.98
N GLY A 174 13.54 9.38 23.73
CA GLY A 174 13.20 8.93 25.10
C GLY A 174 12.39 7.64 25.20
N TRP A 175 12.14 6.95 24.09
CA TRP A 175 11.57 5.60 24.08
C TRP A 175 12.72 4.60 24.22
N GLY A 176 12.71 3.86 25.30
CA GLY A 176 13.64 2.79 25.65
C GLY A 176 13.59 2.61 27.17
N ASP A 177 13.55 1.37 27.64
CA ASP A 177 13.74 1.11 29.05
C ASP A 177 15.18 1.46 29.44
N ALA A 178 15.33 2.20 30.54
CA ALA A 178 16.63 2.34 31.19
C ALA A 178 16.96 0.94 31.76
N VAL A 179 17.86 0.21 31.13
CA VAL A 179 18.45 -1.02 31.65
C VAL A 179 19.55 -0.62 32.64
#